data_86bb30bc12168e6f415f5428e1bf6dc6
#
_entry.id   86bb30bc12168e6f415f5428e1bf6dc6
#
_cell.length_a   1.000
_cell.length_b   1.000
_cell.length_c   1.000
_cell.angle_alpha   90.00
_cell.angle_beta   90.00
_cell.angle_gamma   90.00
#
_symmetry.space_group_name_H-M   'P 1'
#
loop_
_entity.id
_entity.type
_entity.pdbx_description
1 polymer ?
#
loop_
_entity_poly.entity_id
_entity_poly.type
_entity_poly.pdbx_seq_one_letter_code
_entity_poly.pdbx_strand_id
1 'polypeptide(L)'
;KRGALISSLIREQYNLVKRSDPNAVCCTNLYGETMELYQQGCLDLPEDVIKIWADNGYGKMVSRRQGNSNPRVRALPPQGDPGAHGLYYHASFYDLQAASHITMLPNSTELVCEELTHALRCGVDDYWLINCSNVKPHAYLLDYIAQLWQNGAADPEGHRIAYAQTYYGKPSGLAVAKCLAGYADHAVLYGEHPDDHAGDQFYNHVPRMLMTQFIRDRTQPAEGLQWLCDRPTLSGQAVWCREKFREACQSYAPYLRQCEAAAATMTGAARTLFQDTLLLQARLYAFWAEGGEAVCAAMEAGSAGDWKHCFYQAGRAKNAYTAANAAMRSREHGKWIDFYANECQTDIKQSALLCGYLMSFARTIGEGPHFYAWMREFGDSETDRRVMLILNTENHPDDDALWRLMEQHWGE
;
A
#
# COMPACT_ATOMS: atom_id res chain seq x y z
N LYS A 1 -16.18 31.86 -10.86
CA LYS A 1 -14.99 32.21 -11.69
C LYS A 1 -14.23 30.97 -12.18
N ARG A 2 -13.81 30.05 -11.28
CA ARG A 2 -13.04 28.85 -11.66
C ARG A 2 -13.86 27.91 -12.54
N GLY A 3 -15.10 27.56 -12.16
CA GLY A 3 -15.99 26.72 -12.97
C GLY A 3 -16.22 27.28 -14.37
N ALA A 4 -16.52 28.57 -14.51
CA ALA A 4 -16.71 29.20 -15.82
C ALA A 4 -15.45 29.14 -16.70
N LEU A 5 -14.26 29.25 -16.12
CA LEU A 5 -13.01 29.11 -16.88
C LEU A 5 -12.83 27.65 -17.35
N ILE A 6 -13.06 26.67 -16.47
CA ILE A 6 -12.97 25.25 -16.82
C ILE A 6 -14.01 24.92 -17.91
N SER A 7 -15.25 25.39 -17.79
CA SER A 7 -16.30 25.21 -18.80
C SER A 7 -15.87 25.76 -20.17
N SER A 8 -15.26 26.96 -20.21
CA SER A 8 -14.79 27.55 -21.46
C SER A 8 -13.68 26.74 -22.11
N LEU A 9 -12.73 26.21 -21.31
CA LEU A 9 -11.64 25.36 -21.81
C LEU A 9 -12.16 24.02 -22.34
N ILE A 10 -13.08 23.37 -21.62
CA ILE A 10 -13.70 22.13 -22.07
C ILE A 10 -14.46 22.35 -23.39
N ARG A 11 -15.22 23.44 -23.49
CA ARG A 11 -15.96 23.78 -24.70
C ARG A 11 -15.03 24.07 -25.90
N GLU A 12 -13.93 24.74 -25.68
CA GLU A 12 -12.92 24.96 -26.72
C GLU A 12 -12.29 23.64 -27.21
N GLN A 13 -11.88 22.76 -26.30
CA GLN A 13 -11.36 21.44 -26.64
C GLN A 13 -12.40 20.59 -27.38
N TYR A 14 -13.64 20.58 -26.90
CA TYR A 14 -14.77 19.92 -27.55
C TYR A 14 -14.94 20.40 -28.98
N ASN A 15 -14.99 21.72 -29.21
CA ASN A 15 -15.14 22.31 -30.54
C ASN A 15 -13.97 21.97 -31.48
N LEU A 16 -12.75 21.88 -30.95
CA LEU A 16 -11.56 21.45 -31.72
C LEU A 16 -11.71 20.01 -32.19
N VAL A 17 -12.10 19.09 -31.30
CA VAL A 17 -12.33 17.69 -31.62
C VAL A 17 -13.43 17.54 -32.67
N LYS A 18 -14.61 18.17 -32.43
CA LYS A 18 -15.76 18.06 -33.33
C LYS A 18 -15.54 18.69 -34.70
N ARG A 19 -14.62 19.63 -34.83
CA ARG A 19 -14.19 20.14 -36.15
C ARG A 19 -13.40 19.11 -36.95
N SER A 20 -12.59 18.29 -36.26
CA SER A 20 -11.78 17.24 -36.90
C SER A 20 -12.56 15.97 -37.14
N ASP A 21 -13.41 15.58 -36.19
CA ASP A 21 -14.33 14.44 -36.30
C ASP A 21 -15.65 14.76 -35.59
N PRO A 22 -16.69 15.10 -36.36
CA PRO A 22 -18.01 15.41 -35.79
C PRO A 22 -18.64 14.25 -35.00
N ASN A 23 -18.23 13.00 -35.28
CA ASN A 23 -18.76 11.80 -34.64
C ASN A 23 -17.93 11.36 -33.43
N ALA A 24 -16.82 12.04 -33.10
CA ALA A 24 -15.99 11.69 -31.96
C ALA A 24 -16.78 11.74 -30.66
N VAL A 25 -16.68 10.66 -29.87
CA VAL A 25 -17.23 10.61 -28.52
C VAL A 25 -16.28 11.35 -27.58
N CYS A 26 -16.83 12.36 -26.89
CA CYS A 26 -16.07 13.15 -25.93
C CYS A 26 -16.47 12.82 -24.50
N CYS A 27 -15.51 12.78 -23.60
CA CYS A 27 -15.77 12.61 -22.17
C CYS A 27 -14.96 13.61 -21.35
N THR A 28 -15.38 13.86 -20.11
CA THR A 28 -14.65 14.68 -19.15
C THR A 28 -14.69 14.05 -17.78
N ASN A 29 -13.53 14.07 -17.07
CA ASN A 29 -13.45 13.54 -15.73
C ASN A 29 -14.00 14.56 -14.72
N LEU A 30 -14.99 14.12 -13.94
CA LEU A 30 -15.48 14.80 -12.76
C LEU A 30 -14.73 14.24 -11.54
N TYR A 31 -13.51 14.74 -11.32
CA TYR A 31 -12.62 14.27 -10.26
C TYR A 31 -12.41 15.35 -9.21
N GLY A 32 -12.58 15.01 -7.93
CA GLY A 32 -12.37 15.91 -6.82
C GLY A 32 -13.15 17.24 -6.98
N GLU A 33 -12.45 18.34 -7.11
CA GLU A 33 -13.05 19.67 -7.18
C GLU A 33 -13.96 19.88 -8.41
N THR A 34 -13.63 19.31 -9.57
CA THR A 34 -14.46 19.46 -10.77
C THR A 34 -15.82 18.79 -10.61
N MET A 35 -15.88 17.69 -9.89
CA MET A 35 -17.13 17.01 -9.55
C MET A 35 -18.00 17.90 -8.65
N GLU A 36 -17.40 18.49 -7.61
CA GLU A 36 -18.14 19.40 -6.71
C GLU A 36 -18.63 20.67 -7.43
N LEU A 37 -17.81 21.25 -8.32
CA LEU A 37 -18.20 22.39 -9.12
C LEU A 37 -19.39 22.05 -10.08
N TYR A 38 -19.39 20.84 -10.63
CA TYR A 38 -20.51 20.38 -11.45
C TYR A 38 -21.79 20.22 -10.63
N GLN A 39 -21.73 19.53 -9.49
CA GLN A 39 -22.88 19.32 -8.60
C GLN A 39 -23.46 20.64 -8.06
N GLN A 40 -22.61 21.67 -7.92
CA GLN A 40 -23.03 23.03 -7.51
C GLN A 40 -23.58 23.88 -8.67
N GLY A 41 -23.67 23.32 -9.91
CA GLY A 41 -24.10 24.07 -11.08
C GLY A 41 -23.11 25.15 -11.56
N CYS A 42 -21.85 25.07 -11.11
CA CYS A 42 -20.79 25.99 -11.48
C CYS A 42 -19.97 25.56 -12.70
N LEU A 43 -20.18 24.35 -13.19
CA LEU A 43 -19.52 23.79 -14.36
C LEU A 43 -20.57 23.44 -15.42
N ASP A 44 -20.51 24.12 -16.57
CA ASP A 44 -21.36 23.91 -17.74
C ASP A 44 -20.61 23.07 -18.78
N LEU A 45 -21.22 21.96 -19.21
CA LEU A 45 -20.64 20.99 -20.15
C LEU A 45 -21.49 20.89 -21.42
N PRO A 46 -20.93 20.58 -22.61
CA PRO A 46 -21.72 20.20 -23.78
C PRO A 46 -22.60 18.96 -23.49
N GLU A 47 -23.80 18.94 -24.08
CA GLU A 47 -24.85 17.95 -23.76
C GLU A 47 -24.45 16.50 -24.04
N ASP A 48 -23.64 16.27 -25.11
CA ASP A 48 -23.18 14.95 -25.53
C ASP A 48 -21.84 14.50 -24.93
N VAL A 49 -21.30 15.27 -23.98
CA VAL A 49 -20.08 14.87 -23.26
C VAL A 49 -20.42 13.86 -22.16
N ILE A 50 -19.79 12.69 -22.21
CA ILE A 50 -19.90 11.69 -21.14
C ILE A 50 -19.22 12.23 -19.88
N LYS A 51 -19.96 12.30 -18.78
CA LYS A 51 -19.47 12.72 -17.47
C LYS A 51 -18.90 11.53 -16.73
N ILE A 52 -17.58 11.51 -16.53
CA ILE A 52 -16.86 10.41 -15.87
C ILE A 52 -16.71 10.70 -14.39
N TRP A 53 -17.41 9.94 -13.55
CA TRP A 53 -17.40 10.06 -12.10
C TRP A 53 -16.30 9.21 -11.50
N ALA A 54 -15.45 9.79 -10.66
CA ALA A 54 -14.28 9.11 -10.12
C ALA A 54 -14.46 8.74 -8.64
N ASP A 55 -13.99 7.54 -8.27
CA ASP A 55 -13.87 7.12 -6.89
C ASP A 55 -12.72 7.88 -6.17
N ASN A 56 -12.54 7.57 -4.88
CA ASN A 56 -11.51 8.20 -4.05
C ASN A 56 -10.11 7.56 -4.17
N GLY A 57 -9.92 6.63 -5.10
CA GLY A 57 -8.67 5.86 -5.24
C GLY A 57 -8.58 4.60 -4.35
N TYR A 58 -9.58 4.39 -3.49
CA TYR A 58 -9.69 3.24 -2.59
C TYR A 58 -10.97 2.43 -2.83
N GLY A 59 -11.60 2.59 -3.99
CA GLY A 59 -12.80 1.84 -4.37
C GLY A 59 -14.11 2.37 -3.79
N LYS A 60 -14.15 3.55 -3.15
CA LYS A 60 -15.37 4.19 -2.66
C LYS A 60 -15.77 5.36 -3.55
N MET A 61 -17.04 5.41 -3.96
CA MET A 61 -17.57 6.47 -4.83
C MET A 61 -17.84 7.77 -4.06
N VAL A 62 -16.77 8.34 -3.52
CA VAL A 62 -16.76 9.63 -2.83
C VAL A 62 -15.56 10.45 -3.28
N SER A 63 -15.66 11.78 -3.21
CA SER A 63 -14.53 12.65 -3.52
C SER A 63 -13.40 12.50 -2.52
N ARG A 64 -12.17 12.68 -2.99
CA ARG A 64 -10.98 12.85 -2.17
C ARG A 64 -10.20 14.06 -2.66
N ARG A 65 -9.65 14.84 -1.74
CA ARG A 65 -8.72 15.91 -2.02
C ARG A 65 -7.32 15.57 -1.54
N GLN A 66 -6.34 16.12 -2.22
CA GLN A 66 -4.96 16.06 -1.76
C GLN A 66 -4.82 16.76 -0.40
N GLY A 67 -4.06 16.20 0.50
CA GLY A 67 -3.89 16.66 1.87
C GLY A 67 -4.93 16.11 2.85
N ASN A 68 -5.11 16.79 3.99
CA ASN A 68 -5.92 16.28 5.10
C ASN A 68 -7.43 16.46 4.91
N SER A 69 -7.85 17.17 3.88
CA SER A 69 -9.27 17.40 3.62
C SER A 69 -9.84 16.27 2.77
N ASN A 70 -10.54 15.35 3.40
CA ASN A 70 -11.34 14.35 2.72
C ASN A 70 -12.83 14.59 2.98
N PRO A 71 -13.52 15.43 2.18
CA PRO A 71 -14.90 15.82 2.42
C PRO A 71 -15.90 14.68 2.18
N ARG A 72 -15.47 13.57 1.55
CA ARG A 72 -16.29 12.39 1.24
C ARG A 72 -17.62 12.73 0.56
N VAL A 73 -17.61 13.73 -0.31
CA VAL A 73 -18.79 14.09 -1.10
C VAL A 73 -19.04 12.97 -2.11
N ARG A 74 -20.30 12.54 -2.21
CA ARG A 74 -20.71 11.44 -3.11
C ARG A 74 -20.32 11.77 -4.56
N ALA A 75 -19.54 10.92 -5.19
CA ALA A 75 -19.04 11.06 -6.56
C ALA A 75 -19.90 10.26 -7.55
N LEU A 76 -21.19 10.56 -7.58
CA LEU A 76 -22.18 9.97 -8.47
C LEU A 76 -23.14 11.04 -8.97
N PRO A 77 -23.81 10.84 -10.13
CA PRO A 77 -24.74 11.81 -10.66
C PRO A 77 -25.89 12.11 -9.68
N PRO A 78 -26.31 13.37 -9.57
CA PRO A 78 -27.57 13.70 -8.90
C PRO A 78 -28.74 12.98 -9.55
N GLN A 79 -29.79 12.75 -8.80
CA GLN A 79 -31.00 12.12 -9.33
C GLN A 79 -31.59 12.97 -10.49
N GLY A 80 -31.72 12.32 -11.67
CA GLY A 80 -32.27 12.98 -12.86
C GLY A 80 -31.25 13.85 -13.62
N ASP A 81 -29.97 13.75 -13.32
CA ASP A 81 -28.93 14.42 -14.09
C ASP A 81 -28.93 13.93 -15.54
N PRO A 82 -29.08 14.84 -16.54
CA PRO A 82 -29.25 14.43 -17.92
C PRO A 82 -27.96 14.00 -18.61
N GLY A 83 -28.08 13.22 -19.69
CA GLY A 83 -26.96 12.83 -20.56
C GLY A 83 -26.25 11.57 -20.10
N ALA A 84 -25.13 11.28 -20.73
CA ALA A 84 -24.36 10.07 -20.54
C ALA A 84 -23.43 10.15 -19.31
N HIS A 85 -23.32 9.03 -18.57
CA HIS A 85 -22.50 8.94 -17.37
C HIS A 85 -21.57 7.74 -17.43
N GLY A 86 -20.28 7.99 -17.14
CA GLY A 86 -19.26 6.98 -17.05
C GLY A 86 -18.59 6.94 -15.68
N LEU A 87 -17.76 5.94 -15.49
CA LEU A 87 -17.05 5.65 -14.27
C LEU A 87 -15.53 5.72 -14.49
N TYR A 88 -14.81 6.30 -13.55
CA TYR A 88 -13.37 6.12 -13.35
C TYR A 88 -13.15 5.47 -12.00
N TYR A 89 -12.79 4.17 -11.99
CA TYR A 89 -12.69 3.36 -10.79
C TYR A 89 -11.30 2.79 -10.63
N HIS A 90 -10.77 2.79 -9.41
CA HIS A 90 -9.44 2.30 -9.12
C HIS A 90 -9.47 0.85 -8.63
N ALA A 91 -8.98 -0.07 -9.44
CA ALA A 91 -8.60 -1.41 -9.01
C ALA A 91 -7.23 -1.40 -8.32
N SER A 92 -6.40 -0.38 -8.61
CA SER A 92 -5.17 -0.04 -7.89
C SER A 92 -4.81 1.43 -8.12
N PHE A 93 -4.11 2.02 -7.15
CA PHE A 93 -3.66 3.39 -7.22
C PHE A 93 -2.34 3.56 -6.46
N TYR A 94 -1.32 4.14 -7.09
CA TYR A 94 0.02 4.23 -6.50
C TYR A 94 0.35 5.58 -5.87
N ASP A 95 -0.42 6.60 -6.14
CA ASP A 95 -0.10 7.99 -5.78
C ASP A 95 -0.71 8.45 -4.44
N LEU A 96 -1.24 7.53 -3.66
CA LEU A 96 -1.84 7.81 -2.35
C LEU A 96 -1.15 6.99 -1.25
N GLN A 97 -1.01 7.59 -0.09
CA GLN A 97 -0.18 7.12 1.03
C GLN A 97 -0.56 5.75 1.61
N ALA A 98 -1.79 5.30 1.39
CA ALA A 98 -2.26 3.98 1.84
C ALA A 98 -2.74 3.09 0.68
N ALA A 99 -2.56 3.52 -0.57
CA ALA A 99 -3.05 2.81 -1.73
C ALA A 99 -2.27 1.52 -2.02
N SER A 100 -2.82 0.71 -2.93
CA SER A 100 -2.21 -0.52 -3.43
C SER A 100 -1.71 -0.32 -4.85
N HIS A 101 -0.51 -0.82 -5.14
CA HIS A 101 0.14 -0.72 -6.44
C HIS A 101 0.66 -2.08 -6.93
N ILE A 102 1.41 -2.79 -6.09
CA ILE A 102 1.97 -4.12 -6.38
C ILE A 102 1.19 -5.25 -5.71
N THR A 103 0.22 -4.91 -4.88
CA THR A 103 -0.74 -5.82 -4.26
C THR A 103 -2.17 -5.45 -4.65
N MET A 104 -3.13 -6.36 -4.50
CA MET A 104 -4.54 -6.07 -4.77
C MET A 104 -5.06 -4.96 -3.85
N LEU A 105 -6.11 -4.27 -4.30
CA LEU A 105 -6.90 -3.41 -3.44
C LEU A 105 -7.33 -4.21 -2.19
N PRO A 106 -7.05 -3.71 -0.97
CA PRO A 106 -7.31 -4.46 0.25
C PRO A 106 -8.78 -4.43 0.70
N ASN A 107 -9.67 -3.92 -0.12
CA ASN A 107 -11.10 -3.90 0.13
C ASN A 107 -11.76 -5.22 -0.32
N SER A 108 -12.86 -5.57 0.33
CA SER A 108 -13.60 -6.78 -0.03
C SER A 108 -14.29 -6.64 -1.40
N THR A 109 -14.47 -7.75 -2.09
CA THR A 109 -15.27 -7.78 -3.32
C THR A 109 -16.72 -7.41 -3.08
N GLU A 110 -17.21 -7.61 -1.87
CA GLU A 110 -18.55 -7.20 -1.41
C GLU A 110 -18.68 -5.66 -1.42
N LEU A 111 -17.68 -4.92 -0.91
CA LEU A 111 -17.65 -3.46 -0.98
C LEU A 111 -17.57 -2.97 -2.43
N VAL A 112 -16.73 -3.60 -3.25
CA VAL A 112 -16.62 -3.27 -4.69
C VAL A 112 -17.96 -3.51 -5.40
N CYS A 113 -18.64 -4.63 -5.08
CA CYS A 113 -19.97 -4.94 -5.60
C CYS A 113 -20.98 -3.86 -5.23
N GLU A 114 -21.02 -3.48 -3.96
CA GLU A 114 -21.96 -2.44 -3.46
C GLU A 114 -21.76 -1.13 -4.19
N GLU A 115 -20.52 -0.64 -4.30
CA GLU A 115 -20.22 0.64 -4.92
C GLU A 115 -20.52 0.66 -6.41
N LEU A 116 -20.11 -0.37 -7.16
CA LEU A 116 -20.32 -0.42 -8.60
C LEU A 116 -21.78 -0.71 -8.97
N THR A 117 -22.47 -1.56 -8.20
CA THR A 117 -23.93 -1.75 -8.38
C THR A 117 -24.70 -0.46 -8.07
N HIS A 118 -24.24 0.29 -7.06
CA HIS A 118 -24.83 1.58 -6.76
C HIS A 118 -24.59 2.59 -7.90
N ALA A 119 -23.39 2.62 -8.49
CA ALA A 119 -23.11 3.45 -9.66
C ALA A 119 -24.04 3.11 -10.85
N LEU A 120 -24.21 1.82 -11.16
CA LEU A 120 -25.15 1.37 -12.20
C LEU A 120 -26.59 1.84 -11.93
N ARG A 121 -27.06 1.73 -10.68
CA ARG A 121 -28.40 2.21 -10.29
C ARG A 121 -28.56 3.72 -10.42
N CYS A 122 -27.47 4.46 -10.44
CA CYS A 122 -27.45 5.90 -10.68
C CYS A 122 -27.32 6.26 -12.18
N GLY A 123 -27.37 5.27 -13.09
CA GLY A 123 -27.25 5.49 -14.53
C GLY A 123 -25.80 5.69 -15.01
N VAL A 124 -24.82 5.17 -14.27
CA VAL A 124 -23.40 5.25 -14.67
C VAL A 124 -23.05 3.97 -15.44
N ASP A 125 -23.53 3.88 -16.68
CA ASP A 125 -23.49 2.67 -17.50
C ASP A 125 -23.04 2.89 -18.96
N ASP A 126 -22.71 4.14 -19.35
CA ASP A 126 -22.28 4.43 -20.72
C ASP A 126 -20.79 4.08 -20.96
N TYR A 127 -19.93 4.30 -19.99
CA TYR A 127 -18.48 4.11 -20.14
C TYR A 127 -17.78 3.87 -18.81
N TRP A 128 -17.02 2.77 -18.70
CA TRP A 128 -16.21 2.49 -17.53
C TRP A 128 -14.73 2.50 -17.87
N LEU A 129 -13.97 3.31 -17.14
CA LEU A 129 -12.51 3.35 -17.15
C LEU A 129 -12.01 2.79 -15.85
N ILE A 130 -11.35 1.63 -15.90
CA ILE A 130 -10.80 0.97 -14.72
C ILE A 130 -9.31 1.25 -14.67
N ASN A 131 -8.89 2.04 -13.67
CA ASN A 131 -7.47 2.29 -13.42
C ASN A 131 -6.85 1.06 -12.75
N CYS A 132 -5.74 0.61 -13.33
CA CYS A 132 -4.99 -0.53 -12.81
C CYS A 132 -3.50 -0.28 -13.06
N SER A 133 -2.72 0.00 -12.03
CA SER A 133 -1.29 0.29 -12.14
C SER A 133 -0.52 -0.88 -12.76
N ASN A 134 -0.79 -2.10 -12.29
CA ASN A 134 -0.24 -3.36 -12.79
C ASN A 134 -1.33 -4.41 -12.91
N VAL A 135 -1.50 -5.00 -14.09
CA VAL A 135 -2.54 -6.02 -14.31
C VAL A 135 -2.28 -7.29 -13.50
N LYS A 136 -1.01 -7.73 -13.40
CA LYS A 136 -0.62 -9.00 -12.79
C LYS A 136 -1.17 -9.20 -11.38
N PRO A 137 -0.99 -8.30 -10.40
CA PRO A 137 -1.51 -8.50 -9.05
C PRO A 137 -3.03 -8.35 -8.94
N HIS A 138 -3.68 -7.65 -9.89
CA HIS A 138 -5.09 -7.26 -9.78
C HIS A 138 -6.03 -8.12 -10.65
N ALA A 139 -5.55 -9.18 -11.29
CA ALA A 139 -6.32 -9.98 -12.25
C ALA A 139 -7.66 -10.48 -11.66
N TYR A 140 -7.69 -10.90 -10.39
CA TYR A 140 -8.92 -11.35 -9.72
C TYR A 140 -9.98 -10.23 -9.64
N LEU A 141 -9.58 -9.05 -9.19
CA LEU A 141 -10.50 -7.91 -9.06
C LEU A 141 -10.97 -7.41 -10.43
N LEU A 142 -10.07 -7.37 -11.41
CA LEU A 142 -10.42 -6.98 -12.79
C LEU A 142 -11.43 -7.95 -13.43
N ASP A 143 -11.27 -9.25 -13.19
CA ASP A 143 -12.21 -10.28 -13.66
C ASP A 143 -13.59 -10.10 -13.02
N TYR A 144 -13.62 -9.81 -11.71
CA TYR A 144 -14.87 -9.52 -11.00
C TYR A 144 -15.59 -8.27 -11.55
N ILE A 145 -14.85 -7.17 -11.73
CA ILE A 145 -15.39 -5.92 -12.27
C ILE A 145 -15.92 -6.13 -13.71
N ALA A 146 -15.19 -6.90 -14.53
CA ALA A 146 -15.61 -7.21 -15.89
C ALA A 146 -16.92 -8.01 -15.93
N GLN A 147 -17.10 -9.00 -15.04
CA GLN A 147 -18.36 -9.74 -14.93
C GLN A 147 -19.53 -8.86 -14.47
N LEU A 148 -19.26 -7.97 -13.51
CA LEU A 148 -20.29 -7.04 -13.04
C LEU A 148 -20.70 -6.07 -14.16
N TRP A 149 -19.74 -5.55 -14.93
CA TRP A 149 -20.01 -4.69 -16.08
C TRP A 149 -20.86 -5.39 -17.15
N GLN A 150 -20.49 -6.64 -17.50
CA GLN A 150 -21.18 -7.39 -18.54
C GLN A 150 -22.61 -7.80 -18.17
N ASN A 151 -22.85 -8.13 -16.91
CA ASN A 151 -24.11 -8.73 -16.45
C ASN A 151 -25.01 -7.75 -15.67
N GLY A 152 -24.53 -6.56 -15.33
CA GLY A 152 -25.21 -5.60 -14.45
C GLY A 152 -25.32 -6.03 -12.99
N ALA A 153 -24.88 -7.24 -12.67
CA ALA A 153 -24.82 -7.81 -11.32
C ALA A 153 -23.79 -8.93 -11.28
N ALA A 154 -23.15 -9.13 -10.14
CA ALA A 154 -22.25 -10.26 -9.89
C ALA A 154 -22.34 -10.68 -8.41
N ASP A 155 -22.43 -11.97 -8.16
CA ASP A 155 -22.35 -12.56 -6.81
C ASP A 155 -20.87 -12.65 -6.40
N PRO A 156 -20.39 -11.92 -5.38
CA PRO A 156 -18.99 -11.95 -4.97
C PRO A 156 -18.51 -13.33 -4.56
N GLU A 157 -19.32 -14.10 -3.81
CA GLU A 157 -18.93 -15.43 -3.35
C GLU A 157 -18.92 -16.44 -4.51
N GLY A 158 -19.97 -16.46 -5.33
CA GLY A 158 -20.05 -17.34 -6.49
C GLY A 158 -18.91 -17.06 -7.48
N HIS A 159 -18.60 -15.78 -7.77
CA HIS A 159 -17.48 -15.41 -8.60
C HIS A 159 -16.15 -15.89 -8.00
N ARG A 160 -15.91 -15.67 -6.72
CA ARG A 160 -14.68 -16.07 -6.02
C ARG A 160 -14.41 -17.58 -6.15
N ILE A 161 -15.46 -18.39 -5.96
CA ILE A 161 -15.39 -19.84 -6.11
C ILE A 161 -15.13 -20.21 -7.57
N ALA A 162 -15.85 -19.65 -8.53
CA ALA A 162 -15.69 -19.92 -9.94
C ALA A 162 -14.31 -19.53 -10.46
N TYR A 163 -13.82 -18.34 -10.11
CA TYR A 163 -12.47 -17.87 -10.42
C TYR A 163 -11.41 -18.83 -9.88
N ALA A 164 -11.49 -19.18 -8.60
CA ALA A 164 -10.54 -20.08 -7.98
C ALA A 164 -10.54 -21.46 -8.62
N GLN A 165 -11.69 -22.02 -8.96
CA GLN A 165 -11.79 -23.32 -9.65
C GLN A 165 -11.26 -23.26 -11.09
N THR A 166 -11.48 -22.16 -11.79
CA THR A 166 -11.04 -21.98 -13.18
C THR A 166 -9.52 -21.89 -13.27
N TYR A 167 -8.89 -21.08 -12.45
CA TYR A 167 -7.46 -20.78 -12.57
C TYR A 167 -6.57 -21.71 -11.74
N TYR A 168 -7.08 -22.30 -10.65
CA TYR A 168 -6.29 -23.15 -9.76
C TYR A 168 -6.77 -24.62 -9.76
N GLY A 169 -7.82 -24.93 -10.51
CA GLY A 169 -8.40 -26.26 -10.61
C GLY A 169 -9.34 -26.61 -9.45
N LYS A 170 -10.31 -27.51 -9.71
CA LYS A 170 -11.33 -27.89 -8.73
C LYS A 170 -10.77 -28.42 -7.39
N PRO A 171 -9.70 -29.23 -7.36
CA PRO A 171 -9.16 -29.75 -6.09
C PRO A 171 -8.66 -28.64 -5.16
N SER A 172 -8.05 -27.58 -5.70
CA SER A 172 -7.47 -26.47 -4.93
C SER A 172 -8.43 -25.29 -4.78
N GLY A 173 -9.47 -25.21 -5.62
CA GLY A 173 -10.32 -24.04 -5.77
C GLY A 173 -10.96 -23.55 -4.47
N LEU A 174 -11.47 -24.45 -3.62
CA LEU A 174 -12.07 -24.05 -2.34
C LEU A 174 -11.03 -23.47 -1.36
N ALA A 175 -9.82 -24.02 -1.31
CA ALA A 175 -8.75 -23.46 -0.47
C ALA A 175 -8.32 -22.08 -0.96
N VAL A 176 -8.20 -21.88 -2.27
CA VAL A 176 -7.89 -20.58 -2.87
C VAL A 176 -9.02 -19.57 -2.63
N ALA A 177 -10.28 -19.99 -2.81
CA ALA A 177 -11.42 -19.11 -2.55
C ALA A 177 -11.45 -18.60 -1.10
N LYS A 178 -11.10 -19.46 -0.12
CA LYS A 178 -10.95 -19.05 1.28
C LYS A 178 -9.80 -18.05 1.47
N CYS A 179 -8.68 -18.23 0.79
CA CYS A 179 -7.57 -17.27 0.85
C CYS A 179 -7.94 -15.92 0.19
N LEU A 180 -8.71 -15.94 -0.92
CA LEU A 180 -9.23 -14.72 -1.55
C LEU A 180 -10.22 -13.98 -0.64
N ALA A 181 -11.12 -14.69 0.04
CA ALA A 181 -12.02 -14.09 1.02
C ALA A 181 -11.25 -13.44 2.17
N GLY A 182 -10.30 -14.17 2.77
CA GLY A 182 -9.51 -13.69 3.88
C GLY A 182 -8.56 -12.53 3.54
N TYR A 183 -8.31 -12.22 2.28
CA TYR A 183 -7.40 -11.15 1.89
C TYR A 183 -7.82 -9.79 2.45
N ALA A 184 -9.08 -9.42 2.28
CA ALA A 184 -9.62 -8.18 2.82
C ALA A 184 -9.86 -8.24 4.33
N ASP A 185 -10.26 -9.41 4.86
CA ASP A 185 -10.54 -9.59 6.30
C ASP A 185 -9.30 -9.37 7.17
N HIS A 186 -8.11 -9.63 6.62
CA HIS A 186 -6.84 -9.44 7.31
C HIS A 186 -6.20 -8.07 7.06
N ALA A 187 -6.75 -7.26 6.17
CA ALA A 187 -6.26 -5.91 5.92
C ALA A 187 -6.61 -4.97 7.09
N VAL A 188 -5.62 -4.24 7.58
CA VAL A 188 -5.79 -3.34 8.72
C VAL A 188 -6.49 -2.06 8.30
N LEU A 189 -7.47 -1.63 9.09
CA LEU A 189 -8.09 -0.31 8.95
C LEU A 189 -7.23 0.75 9.64
N TYR A 190 -6.83 1.78 8.88
CA TYR A 190 -6.16 2.95 9.42
C TYR A 190 -7.13 4.08 9.78
N GLY A 191 -8.38 4.02 9.34
CA GLY A 191 -9.45 4.97 9.60
C GLY A 191 -10.75 4.30 10.01
N GLU A 192 -11.84 5.10 9.98
CA GLU A 192 -13.17 4.67 10.48
C GLU A 192 -14.07 4.09 9.37
N HIS A 193 -13.65 4.23 8.10
CA HIS A 193 -14.48 3.85 6.96
C HIS A 193 -14.08 2.50 6.36
N PRO A 194 -15.01 1.77 5.74
CA PRO A 194 -14.73 0.45 5.16
C PRO A 194 -13.75 0.48 3.96
N ASP A 195 -13.44 1.65 3.42
CA ASP A 195 -12.43 1.87 2.40
C ASP A 195 -11.08 2.35 2.95
N ASP A 196 -10.95 2.52 4.28
CA ASP A 196 -9.71 2.96 4.93
C ASP A 196 -8.78 1.76 5.24
N HIS A 197 -8.74 0.77 4.35
CA HIS A 197 -7.81 -0.37 4.45
C HIS A 197 -6.39 0.01 4.00
N ALA A 198 -5.41 -0.46 4.76
CA ALA A 198 -3.99 -0.23 4.48
C ALA A 198 -3.49 -1.10 3.32
N GLY A 199 -3.19 -0.48 2.18
CA GLY A 199 -2.51 -1.09 1.05
C GLY A 199 -0.98 -1.07 1.18
N ASP A 200 -0.27 -1.51 0.14
CA ASP A 200 1.19 -1.66 0.17
C ASP A 200 1.95 -0.36 0.44
N GLN A 201 1.42 0.77 0.00
CA GLN A 201 2.07 2.06 0.23
C GLN A 201 1.99 2.51 1.69
N PHE A 202 0.94 2.16 2.43
CA PHE A 202 0.87 2.43 3.87
C PHE A 202 2.08 1.82 4.60
N TYR A 203 2.40 0.56 4.32
CA TYR A 203 3.48 -0.17 4.99
C TYR A 203 4.88 0.27 4.59
N ASN A 204 5.03 0.97 3.47
CA ASN A 204 6.32 1.46 2.97
C ASN A 204 6.46 2.98 3.12
N HIS A 205 5.44 3.75 2.75
CA HIS A 205 5.48 5.21 2.81
C HIS A 205 5.49 5.74 4.25
N VAL A 206 4.61 5.23 5.11
CA VAL A 206 4.49 5.71 6.49
C VAL A 206 5.78 5.52 7.30
N PRO A 207 6.41 4.33 7.34
CA PRO A 207 7.69 4.15 8.04
C PRO A 207 8.81 5.02 7.47
N ARG A 208 8.85 5.23 6.14
CA ARG A 208 9.85 6.12 5.53
C ARG A 208 9.70 7.56 5.98
N MET A 209 8.47 8.06 6.06
CA MET A 209 8.17 9.41 6.56
C MET A 209 8.59 9.56 8.03
N LEU A 210 8.27 8.59 8.87
CA LEU A 210 8.65 8.56 10.28
C LEU A 210 10.18 8.57 10.45
N MET A 211 10.88 7.62 9.81
CA MET A 211 12.34 7.53 9.87
C MET A 211 13.03 8.80 9.37
N THR A 212 12.57 9.34 8.25
CA THR A 212 13.14 10.56 7.67
C THR A 212 13.00 11.73 8.62
N GLN A 213 11.81 11.91 9.22
CA GLN A 213 11.59 12.97 10.19
C GLN A 213 12.41 12.76 11.47
N PHE A 214 12.50 11.52 11.96
CA PHE A 214 13.28 11.17 13.15
C PHE A 214 14.78 11.49 12.99
N ILE A 215 15.33 11.20 11.81
CA ILE A 215 16.76 11.50 11.52
C ILE A 215 16.98 13.00 11.34
N ARG A 216 16.05 13.71 10.70
CA ARG A 216 16.19 15.15 10.38
C ARG A 216 15.94 16.03 11.61
N ASP A 217 14.81 15.83 12.25
CA ASP A 217 14.39 16.63 13.42
C ASP A 217 13.34 15.88 14.24
N ARG A 218 13.76 15.35 15.38
CA ARG A 218 12.90 14.60 16.31
C ARG A 218 11.94 15.47 17.11
N THR A 219 12.12 16.77 17.08
CA THR A 219 11.30 17.73 17.84
C THR A 219 9.99 18.10 17.14
N GLN A 220 9.91 17.85 15.83
CA GLN A 220 8.75 18.18 15.00
C GLN A 220 8.02 16.92 14.53
N PRO A 221 6.68 16.97 14.40
CA PRO A 221 5.93 15.87 13.82
C PRO A 221 6.26 15.70 12.33
N ALA A 222 5.99 14.53 11.78
CA ALA A 222 6.00 14.31 10.34
C ALA A 222 4.72 14.91 9.73
N GLU A 223 4.80 16.12 9.20
CA GLU A 223 3.64 16.85 8.64
C GLU A 223 2.92 16.03 7.54
N GLY A 224 3.68 15.28 6.73
CA GLY A 224 3.12 14.42 5.70
C GLY A 224 2.28 13.25 6.22
N LEU A 225 2.19 13.03 7.53
CA LEU A 225 1.36 12.00 8.18
C LEU A 225 0.13 12.57 8.90
N GLN A 226 -0.15 13.87 8.82
CA GLN A 226 -1.33 14.48 9.45
C GLN A 226 -2.66 13.92 8.89
N TRP A 227 -2.66 13.44 7.63
CA TRP A 227 -3.83 12.78 7.04
C TRP A 227 -4.17 11.45 7.73
N LEU A 228 -3.19 10.82 8.38
CA LEU A 228 -3.29 9.48 8.96
C LEU A 228 -3.68 9.54 10.44
N CYS A 229 -3.04 10.42 11.20
CA CYS A 229 -3.28 10.54 12.62
C CYS A 229 -3.07 11.98 13.11
N ASP A 230 -4.00 12.48 13.91
CA ASP A 230 -3.93 13.80 14.54
C ASP A 230 -3.11 13.70 15.84
N ARG A 231 -1.78 13.54 15.69
CA ARG A 231 -0.84 13.50 16.81
C ARG A 231 0.15 14.65 16.68
N PRO A 232 0.28 15.52 17.71
CA PRO A 232 1.06 16.75 17.63
C PRO A 232 2.57 16.53 17.72
N THR A 233 3.03 15.31 18.03
CA THR A 233 4.46 15.00 18.20
C THR A 233 4.84 13.78 17.36
N LEU A 234 6.11 13.73 16.94
CA LEU A 234 6.63 12.58 16.21
C LEU A 234 6.55 11.28 17.02
N SER A 235 6.84 11.35 18.32
CA SER A 235 6.70 10.19 19.23
C SER A 235 5.24 9.71 19.30
N GLY A 236 4.28 10.63 19.38
CA GLY A 236 2.86 10.27 19.36
C GLY A 236 2.42 9.63 18.05
N GLN A 237 2.96 10.11 16.91
CA GLN A 237 2.73 9.48 15.61
C GLN A 237 3.35 8.08 15.54
N ALA A 238 4.57 7.90 16.04
CA ALA A 238 5.24 6.59 16.06
C ALA A 238 4.48 5.57 16.93
N VAL A 239 4.02 5.96 18.12
CA VAL A 239 3.23 5.10 19.02
C VAL A 239 1.93 4.67 18.32
N TRP A 240 1.18 5.60 17.73
CA TRP A 240 -0.05 5.28 17.01
C TRP A 240 0.20 4.33 15.82
N CYS A 241 1.21 4.61 15.01
CA CYS A 241 1.58 3.74 13.89
C CYS A 241 2.00 2.35 14.37
N ARG A 242 2.73 2.28 15.49
CA ARG A 242 3.15 1.01 16.08
C ARG A 242 1.97 0.13 16.47
N GLU A 243 0.92 0.71 17.04
CA GLU A 243 -0.31 -0.02 17.35
C GLU A 243 -0.92 -0.63 16.08
N LYS A 244 -0.99 0.14 14.98
CA LYS A 244 -1.49 -0.35 13.69
C LYS A 244 -0.61 -1.44 13.08
N PHE A 245 0.70 -1.31 13.15
CA PHE A 245 1.60 -2.37 12.66
C PHE A 245 1.56 -3.63 13.51
N ARG A 246 1.38 -3.52 14.83
CA ARG A 246 1.14 -4.69 15.70
C ARG A 246 -0.17 -5.41 15.38
N GLU A 247 -1.24 -4.66 15.17
CA GLU A 247 -2.51 -5.20 14.67
C GLU A 247 -2.28 -5.96 13.35
N ALA A 248 -1.52 -5.38 12.42
CA ALA A 248 -1.16 -6.01 11.17
C ALA A 248 -0.34 -7.30 11.36
N CYS A 249 0.67 -7.32 12.23
CA CYS A 249 1.44 -8.52 12.54
C CYS A 249 0.54 -9.65 13.06
N GLN A 250 -0.38 -9.32 13.98
CA GLN A 250 -1.32 -10.30 14.54
C GLN A 250 -2.30 -10.82 13.50
N SER A 251 -2.71 -9.98 12.55
CA SER A 251 -3.64 -10.34 11.49
C SER A 251 -2.97 -11.14 10.37
N TYR A 252 -1.86 -10.66 9.85
CA TYR A 252 -1.22 -11.30 8.68
C TYR A 252 -0.47 -12.60 8.99
N ALA A 253 0.02 -12.82 10.22
CA ALA A 253 0.70 -14.05 10.56
C ALA A 253 -0.19 -15.32 10.41
N PRO A 254 -1.43 -15.37 10.91
CA PRO A 254 -2.33 -16.50 10.65
C PRO A 254 -2.76 -16.59 9.18
N TYR A 255 -2.96 -15.47 8.49
CA TYR A 255 -3.30 -15.44 7.08
C TYR A 255 -2.19 -16.02 6.20
N LEU A 256 -0.93 -15.66 6.48
CA LEU A 256 0.23 -16.24 5.78
C LEU A 256 0.28 -17.77 5.97
N ARG A 257 0.09 -18.26 7.20
CA ARG A 257 0.02 -19.71 7.46
C ARG A 257 -1.10 -20.40 6.69
N GLN A 258 -2.27 -19.76 6.59
CA GLN A 258 -3.38 -20.26 5.78
C GLN A 258 -3.01 -20.35 4.30
N CYS A 259 -2.39 -19.33 3.74
CA CYS A 259 -1.91 -19.34 2.34
C CYS A 259 -0.81 -20.37 2.12
N GLU A 260 0.12 -20.55 3.05
CA GLU A 260 1.17 -21.56 2.97
C GLU A 260 0.60 -23.00 3.02
N ALA A 261 -0.37 -23.23 3.89
CA ALA A 261 -1.09 -24.51 3.96
C ALA A 261 -1.84 -24.80 2.65
N ALA A 262 -2.51 -23.80 2.07
CA ALA A 262 -3.15 -23.94 0.77
C ALA A 262 -2.13 -24.27 -0.35
N ALA A 263 -1.01 -23.53 -0.40
CA ALA A 263 0.06 -23.78 -1.39
C ALA A 263 0.66 -25.18 -1.28
N ALA A 264 0.75 -25.75 -0.07
CA ALA A 264 1.30 -27.09 0.16
C ALA A 264 0.45 -28.21 -0.48
N THR A 265 -0.86 -27.96 -0.67
CA THR A 265 -1.79 -28.91 -1.32
C THR A 265 -1.76 -28.84 -2.84
N MET A 266 -1.09 -27.84 -3.43
CA MET A 266 -1.08 -27.59 -4.88
C MET A 266 0.18 -28.14 -5.54
N THR A 267 0.08 -28.41 -6.85
CA THR A 267 1.20 -28.83 -7.69
C THR A 267 1.15 -28.12 -9.05
N GLY A 268 2.27 -28.18 -9.79
CA GLY A 268 2.35 -27.66 -11.17
C GLY A 268 1.98 -26.19 -11.32
N ALA A 269 1.29 -25.85 -12.39
CA ALA A 269 0.95 -24.48 -12.75
C ALA A 269 0.06 -23.76 -11.69
N ALA A 270 -0.86 -24.48 -11.06
CA ALA A 270 -1.72 -23.93 -10.01
C ALA A 270 -0.90 -23.45 -8.81
N ARG A 271 0.07 -24.25 -8.37
CA ARG A 271 0.99 -23.87 -7.29
C ARG A 271 1.82 -22.64 -7.67
N THR A 272 2.38 -22.63 -8.87
CA THR A 272 3.17 -21.51 -9.36
C THR A 272 2.35 -20.21 -9.39
N LEU A 273 1.14 -20.27 -9.95
CA LEU A 273 0.23 -19.11 -10.00
C LEU A 273 -0.13 -18.61 -8.61
N PHE A 274 -0.42 -19.53 -7.68
CA PHE A 274 -0.75 -19.16 -6.30
C PHE A 274 0.44 -18.50 -5.57
N GLN A 275 1.64 -19.03 -5.80
CA GLN A 275 2.88 -18.45 -5.27
C GLN A 275 3.20 -17.08 -5.86
N ASP A 276 2.86 -16.84 -7.14
CA ASP A 276 3.09 -15.58 -7.83
C ASP A 276 2.05 -14.50 -7.51
N THR A 277 0.95 -14.87 -6.87
CA THR A 277 -0.19 -14.01 -6.57
C THR A 277 -0.45 -13.94 -5.06
N LEU A 278 -1.41 -14.68 -4.54
CA LEU A 278 -1.88 -14.56 -3.14
C LEU A 278 -0.80 -14.84 -2.10
N LEU A 279 -0.01 -15.91 -2.27
CA LEU A 279 1.04 -16.23 -1.29
C LEU A 279 2.12 -15.16 -1.27
N LEU A 280 2.51 -14.63 -2.43
CA LEU A 280 3.45 -13.50 -2.48
C LEU A 280 2.91 -12.31 -1.68
N GLN A 281 1.66 -11.91 -1.93
CA GLN A 281 1.06 -10.76 -1.27
C GLN A 281 0.94 -10.97 0.25
N ALA A 282 0.54 -12.16 0.69
CA ALA A 282 0.50 -12.52 2.11
C ALA A 282 1.87 -12.39 2.79
N ARG A 283 2.94 -12.84 2.11
CA ARG A 283 4.33 -12.69 2.58
C ARG A 283 4.75 -11.23 2.65
N LEU A 284 4.45 -10.45 1.62
CA LEU A 284 4.79 -9.04 1.58
C LEU A 284 4.16 -8.30 2.77
N TYR A 285 2.86 -8.47 2.99
CA TYR A 285 2.18 -7.82 4.11
C TYR A 285 2.71 -8.26 5.48
N ALA A 286 3.01 -9.55 5.66
CA ALA A 286 3.60 -10.03 6.91
C ALA A 286 4.97 -9.38 7.18
N PHE A 287 5.88 -9.37 6.20
CA PHE A 287 7.18 -8.74 6.36
C PHE A 287 7.10 -7.21 6.52
N TRP A 288 6.19 -6.55 5.79
CA TRP A 288 6.01 -5.10 5.92
C TRP A 288 5.44 -4.72 7.29
N ALA A 289 4.51 -5.50 7.83
CA ALA A 289 3.97 -5.29 9.17
C ALA A 289 5.08 -5.39 10.24
N GLU A 290 5.91 -6.44 10.15
CA GLU A 290 7.08 -6.61 11.02
C GLU A 290 8.08 -5.46 10.86
N GLY A 291 8.38 -5.05 9.63
CA GLY A 291 9.27 -3.93 9.34
C GLY A 291 8.76 -2.62 9.91
N GLY A 292 7.48 -2.30 9.71
CA GLY A 292 6.84 -1.09 10.24
C GLY A 292 6.80 -1.05 11.77
N GLU A 293 6.46 -2.18 12.42
CA GLU A 293 6.48 -2.31 13.88
C GLU A 293 7.89 -2.06 14.43
N ALA A 294 8.90 -2.69 13.82
CA ALA A 294 10.29 -2.54 14.25
C ALA A 294 10.83 -1.12 14.04
N VAL A 295 10.45 -0.42 12.96
CA VAL A 295 10.77 1.02 12.77
C VAL A 295 10.22 1.85 13.92
N CYS A 296 8.96 1.67 14.27
CA CYS A 296 8.35 2.42 15.38
C CYS A 296 8.99 2.09 16.72
N ALA A 297 9.33 0.82 16.97
CA ALA A 297 10.06 0.39 18.16
C ALA A 297 11.45 1.02 18.24
N ALA A 298 12.17 1.11 17.11
CA ALA A 298 13.46 1.80 17.04
C ALA A 298 13.33 3.28 17.41
N MET A 299 12.30 3.96 16.89
CA MET A 299 12.08 5.37 17.20
C MET A 299 11.71 5.60 18.66
N GLU A 300 10.90 4.73 19.26
CA GLU A 300 10.57 4.79 20.69
C GLU A 300 11.83 4.63 21.56
N ALA A 301 12.66 3.61 21.26
CA ALA A 301 13.92 3.38 21.96
C ALA A 301 14.87 4.59 21.83
N GLY A 302 15.06 5.11 20.61
CA GLY A 302 15.91 6.27 20.37
C GLY A 302 15.39 7.56 21.02
N SER A 303 14.06 7.72 21.12
CA SER A 303 13.44 8.84 21.84
C SER A 303 13.66 8.76 23.35
N ALA A 304 13.78 7.55 23.89
CA ALA A 304 14.13 7.28 25.27
C ALA A 304 15.65 7.35 25.55
N GLY A 305 16.47 7.58 24.52
CA GLY A 305 17.94 7.59 24.61
C GLY A 305 18.59 6.19 24.59
N ASP A 306 17.80 5.15 24.37
CA ASP A 306 18.31 3.77 24.24
C ASP A 306 18.72 3.48 22.80
N TRP A 307 19.92 3.95 22.46
CA TRP A 307 20.44 3.87 21.11
C TRP A 307 20.82 2.45 20.68
N LYS A 308 21.12 1.56 21.61
CA LYS A 308 21.40 0.14 21.31
C LYS A 308 20.14 -0.56 20.82
N HIS A 309 19.04 -0.43 21.56
CA HIS A 309 17.76 -0.98 21.09
C HIS A 309 17.23 -0.26 19.86
N CYS A 310 17.47 1.06 19.71
CA CYS A 310 17.15 1.76 18.46
C CYS A 310 17.88 1.12 17.27
N PHE A 311 19.18 0.90 17.38
CA PHE A 311 19.99 0.23 16.35
C PHE A 311 19.50 -1.19 16.07
N TYR A 312 19.25 -1.98 17.11
CA TYR A 312 18.82 -3.36 16.99
C TYR A 312 17.47 -3.46 16.29
N GLN A 313 16.48 -2.67 16.70
CA GLN A 313 15.16 -2.65 16.07
C GLN A 313 15.19 -2.12 14.63
N ALA A 314 16.03 -1.14 14.34
CA ALA A 314 16.24 -0.67 12.95
C ALA A 314 16.82 -1.79 12.07
N GLY A 315 17.69 -2.63 12.60
CA GLY A 315 18.22 -3.81 11.90
C GLY A 315 17.16 -4.89 11.66
N ARG A 316 16.27 -5.15 12.63
CA ARG A 316 15.09 -6.02 12.44
C ARG A 316 14.22 -5.49 11.30
N ALA A 317 13.92 -4.20 11.28
CA ALA A 317 13.16 -3.57 10.22
C ALA A 317 13.84 -3.73 8.85
N LYS A 318 15.16 -3.47 8.77
CA LYS A 318 15.96 -3.65 7.55
C LYS A 318 15.84 -5.08 7.01
N ASN A 319 15.96 -6.07 7.88
CA ASN A 319 15.86 -7.48 7.50
C ASN A 319 14.47 -7.84 7.00
N ALA A 320 13.39 -7.36 7.63
CA ALA A 320 12.03 -7.58 7.20
C ALA A 320 11.76 -6.98 5.80
N TYR A 321 12.15 -5.74 5.55
CA TYR A 321 12.02 -5.13 4.21
C TYR A 321 12.92 -5.79 3.16
N THR A 322 14.11 -6.24 3.54
CA THR A 322 15.00 -7.00 2.66
C THR A 322 14.37 -8.35 2.28
N ALA A 323 13.77 -9.05 3.25
CA ALA A 323 13.04 -10.30 3.02
C ALA A 323 11.82 -10.10 2.11
N ALA A 324 11.06 -9.00 2.30
CA ALA A 324 9.96 -8.63 1.42
C ALA A 324 10.43 -8.42 -0.03
N ASN A 325 11.50 -7.65 -0.23
CA ASN A 325 12.07 -7.44 -1.56
C ASN A 325 12.58 -8.75 -2.18
N ALA A 326 13.25 -9.60 -1.41
CA ALA A 326 13.71 -10.91 -1.89
C ALA A 326 12.55 -11.83 -2.25
N ALA A 327 11.47 -11.86 -1.45
CA ALA A 327 10.27 -12.62 -1.75
C ALA A 327 9.65 -12.18 -3.08
N MET A 328 9.52 -10.87 -3.31
CA MET A 328 9.01 -10.29 -4.56
C MET A 328 9.90 -10.66 -5.76
N ARG A 329 11.22 -10.44 -5.66
CA ARG A 329 12.18 -10.74 -6.73
C ARG A 329 12.27 -12.25 -7.03
N SER A 330 12.05 -13.13 -6.05
CA SER A 330 12.04 -14.59 -6.24
C SER A 330 10.91 -15.07 -7.15
N ARG A 331 9.93 -14.22 -7.45
CA ARG A 331 8.80 -14.53 -8.33
C ARG A 331 8.97 -14.01 -9.76
N GLU A 332 10.15 -13.55 -10.10
CA GLU A 332 10.53 -13.14 -11.45
C GLU A 332 11.02 -14.34 -12.24
N HIS A 333 10.16 -14.90 -13.07
CA HIS A 333 10.48 -16.04 -13.92
C HIS A 333 9.73 -15.99 -15.27
N GLY A 334 10.25 -16.66 -16.29
CA GLY A 334 9.66 -16.68 -17.62
C GLY A 334 9.49 -15.28 -18.19
N LYS A 335 8.30 -14.92 -18.65
CA LYS A 335 7.98 -13.59 -19.16
C LYS A 335 7.98 -12.49 -18.09
N TRP A 336 8.08 -12.86 -16.82
CA TRP A 336 8.08 -11.93 -15.69
C TRP A 336 9.48 -11.63 -15.13
N ILE A 337 10.55 -12.07 -15.83
CA ILE A 337 11.92 -11.68 -15.50
C ILE A 337 12.00 -10.14 -15.49
N ASP A 338 12.62 -9.60 -14.44
CA ASP A 338 12.77 -8.16 -14.20
C ASP A 338 11.46 -7.35 -14.07
N PHE A 339 10.31 -8.01 -13.90
CA PHE A 339 9.02 -7.33 -13.71
C PHE A 339 9.02 -6.38 -12.52
N TYR A 340 9.67 -6.75 -11.42
CA TYR A 340 9.77 -5.94 -10.21
C TYR A 340 11.09 -5.12 -10.13
N ALA A 341 12.00 -5.28 -11.09
CA ALA A 341 13.30 -4.59 -11.07
C ALA A 341 13.16 -3.07 -11.09
N ASN A 342 12.18 -2.58 -11.86
CA ASN A 342 11.89 -1.16 -12.03
C ASN A 342 10.71 -0.67 -11.19
N GLU A 343 10.24 -1.49 -10.23
CA GLU A 343 9.19 -1.06 -9.32
C GLU A 343 9.75 0.06 -8.42
N CYS A 344 9.27 1.29 -8.62
CA CYS A 344 9.77 2.49 -7.95
C CYS A 344 8.68 3.23 -7.14
N GLN A 345 7.44 2.77 -7.17
CA GLN A 345 6.34 3.47 -6.52
C GLN A 345 6.21 3.04 -5.05
N THR A 346 6.05 1.75 -4.79
CA THR A 346 6.11 1.20 -3.43
C THR A 346 7.54 1.20 -2.93
N ASP A 347 8.50 0.88 -3.79
CA ASP A 347 9.94 0.92 -3.61
C ASP A 347 10.42 0.31 -2.28
N ILE A 348 10.21 -0.99 -2.14
CA ILE A 348 10.56 -1.74 -0.92
C ILE A 348 12.07 -1.63 -0.60
N LYS A 349 12.91 -1.56 -1.63
CA LYS A 349 14.38 -1.40 -1.46
C LYS A 349 14.70 -0.12 -0.71
N GLN A 350 13.97 0.97 -0.97
CA GLN A 350 14.15 2.24 -0.29
C GLN A 350 13.78 2.16 1.19
N SER A 351 12.77 1.37 1.55
CA SER A 351 12.43 1.13 2.94
C SER A 351 13.56 0.42 3.69
N ALA A 352 14.14 -0.64 3.09
CA ALA A 352 15.31 -1.33 3.65
C ALA A 352 16.54 -0.41 3.78
N LEU A 353 16.80 0.42 2.75
CA LEU A 353 17.92 1.36 2.74
C LEU A 353 17.79 2.40 3.87
N LEU A 354 16.61 2.98 4.06
CA LEU A 354 16.37 3.94 5.14
C LEU A 354 16.50 3.32 6.53
N CYS A 355 16.11 2.06 6.70
CA CYS A 355 16.39 1.33 7.95
C CYS A 355 17.89 1.22 8.22
N GLY A 356 18.71 0.98 7.18
CA GLY A 356 20.17 1.02 7.29
C GLY A 356 20.70 2.40 7.71
N TYR A 357 20.14 3.48 7.18
CA TYR A 357 20.50 4.83 7.61
C TYR A 357 20.10 5.08 9.07
N LEU A 358 18.97 4.57 9.53
CA LEU A 358 18.56 4.66 10.92
C LEU A 358 19.51 3.86 11.84
N MET A 359 20.00 2.69 11.41
CA MET A 359 21.04 1.94 12.13
C MET A 359 22.31 2.77 12.29
N SER A 360 22.87 3.27 11.19
CA SER A 360 24.09 4.08 11.21
C SER A 360 23.92 5.37 12.02
N PHE A 361 22.74 6.00 11.95
CA PHE A 361 22.39 7.16 12.76
C PHE A 361 22.39 6.83 14.27
N ALA A 362 21.72 5.75 14.67
CA ALA A 362 21.67 5.31 16.07
C ALA A 362 23.05 4.96 16.61
N ARG A 363 23.87 4.29 15.80
CA ARG A 363 25.26 3.94 16.13
C ARG A 363 26.12 5.18 16.28
N THR A 364 26.02 6.15 15.39
CA THR A 364 26.77 7.40 15.46
C THR A 364 26.51 8.17 16.76
N ILE A 365 25.25 8.19 17.22
CA ILE A 365 24.88 8.88 18.44
C ILE A 365 25.19 8.06 19.68
N GLY A 366 24.90 6.77 19.69
CA GLY A 366 24.96 5.92 20.86
C GLY A 366 26.36 5.33 21.14
N GLU A 367 27.10 4.93 20.12
CA GLU A 367 28.41 4.34 20.22
C GLU A 367 29.54 5.40 20.13
N GLY A 368 29.27 6.45 19.37
CA GLY A 368 30.22 7.53 19.14
C GLY A 368 31.20 7.24 17.99
N PRO A 369 32.24 8.10 17.82
CA PRO A 369 33.02 8.14 16.59
C PRO A 369 33.95 6.94 16.38
N HIS A 370 34.24 6.16 17.43
CA HIS A 370 35.19 5.07 17.33
C HIS A 370 34.58 3.70 17.02
N PHE A 371 33.28 3.52 17.15
CA PHE A 371 32.51 2.33 16.74
C PHE A 371 33.06 0.97 17.26
N TYR A 372 33.60 0.91 18.46
CA TYR A 372 34.13 -0.33 19.01
C TYR A 372 33.50 -0.75 20.35
N ALA A 373 32.79 0.16 21.03
CA ALA A 373 32.27 -0.12 22.37
C ALA A 373 31.18 -1.21 22.34
N TRP A 374 30.28 -1.14 21.35
CA TRP A 374 29.21 -2.14 21.17
C TRP A 374 29.76 -3.46 20.63
N MET A 375 30.77 -3.42 19.72
CA MET A 375 31.44 -4.63 19.27
C MET A 375 32.03 -5.38 20.44
N ARG A 376 32.76 -4.69 21.34
CA ARG A 376 33.32 -5.30 22.54
C ARG A 376 32.28 -5.85 23.49
N GLU A 377 31.16 -5.17 23.64
CA GLU A 377 30.07 -5.60 24.51
C GLU A 377 29.41 -6.90 24.03
N PHE A 378 29.16 -7.02 22.70
CA PHE A 378 28.43 -8.13 22.13
C PHE A 378 29.29 -9.20 21.47
N GLY A 379 30.52 -8.86 21.07
CA GLY A 379 31.41 -9.77 20.35
C GLY A 379 32.52 -10.37 21.21
N ASP A 380 33.06 -9.60 22.20
CA ASP A 380 34.18 -10.06 23.00
C ASP A 380 33.73 -11.00 24.12
N SER A 381 34.59 -11.96 24.45
CA SER A 381 34.43 -12.76 25.67
C SER A 381 34.52 -11.89 26.92
N GLU A 382 34.01 -12.37 28.06
CA GLU A 382 34.12 -11.65 29.33
C GLU A 382 35.60 -11.37 29.72
N THR A 383 36.50 -12.29 29.38
CA THR A 383 37.94 -12.13 29.62
C THR A 383 38.52 -11.03 28.75
N ASP A 384 38.21 -11.00 27.46
CA ASP A 384 38.72 -9.99 26.52
C ASP A 384 38.22 -8.58 26.84
N ARG A 385 36.97 -8.46 27.30
CA ARG A 385 36.42 -7.18 27.77
C ARG A 385 37.16 -6.55 28.95
N ARG A 386 37.87 -7.34 29.75
CA ARG A 386 38.66 -6.86 30.87
C ARG A 386 40.04 -6.33 30.47
N VAL A 387 40.46 -6.60 29.23
CA VAL A 387 41.74 -6.09 28.71
C VAL A 387 41.57 -4.65 28.26
N MET A 388 42.41 -3.75 28.80
CA MET A 388 42.48 -2.37 28.36
C MET A 388 43.26 -2.31 27.06
N LEU A 389 42.55 -1.95 25.95
CA LEU A 389 43.20 -1.69 24.67
C LEU A 389 43.80 -0.28 24.65
N ILE A 390 45.11 -0.19 24.41
CA ILE A 390 45.79 1.08 24.23
C ILE A 390 45.65 1.57 22.79
N LEU A 391 45.61 0.64 21.85
CA LEU A 391 45.43 0.91 20.43
C LEU A 391 44.33 0.02 19.88
N ASN A 392 43.47 0.61 19.05
CA ASN A 392 42.48 -0.15 18.29
C ASN A 392 43.16 -0.73 17.06
N THR A 393 43.47 -2.00 17.08
CA THR A 393 44.18 -2.72 15.99
C THR A 393 43.25 -3.57 15.14
N GLU A 394 41.99 -3.66 15.52
CA GLU A 394 40.96 -4.46 14.80
C GLU A 394 40.11 -3.60 13.89
N ASN A 395 39.66 -4.20 12.78
CA ASN A 395 38.66 -3.57 11.96
C ASN A 395 37.31 -3.51 12.67
N HIS A 396 36.68 -2.35 12.60
CA HIS A 396 35.31 -2.21 13.12
C HIS A 396 34.31 -3.07 12.28
N PRO A 397 33.40 -3.78 12.94
CA PRO A 397 32.35 -4.46 12.21
C PRO A 397 31.46 -3.42 11.50
N ASP A 398 30.99 -3.75 10.31
CA ASP A 398 29.92 -3.01 9.68
C ASP A 398 28.61 -3.15 10.52
N ASP A 399 27.60 -2.35 10.16
CA ASP A 399 26.35 -2.33 10.91
C ASP A 399 25.64 -3.69 10.88
N ASP A 400 25.71 -4.42 9.75
CA ASP A 400 25.12 -5.75 9.65
C ASP A 400 25.83 -6.81 10.46
N ALA A 401 27.16 -6.73 10.55
CA ALA A 401 27.95 -7.63 11.39
C ALA A 401 27.67 -7.38 12.88
N LEU A 402 27.66 -6.11 13.31
CA LEU A 402 27.31 -5.74 14.67
C LEU A 402 25.87 -6.18 15.04
N TRP A 403 24.92 -5.96 14.14
CA TRP A 403 23.53 -6.38 14.36
C TRP A 403 23.44 -7.89 14.59
N ARG A 404 24.17 -8.71 13.81
CA ARG A 404 24.20 -10.17 14.01
C ARG A 404 24.77 -10.57 15.36
N LEU A 405 25.74 -9.83 15.90
CA LEU A 405 26.24 -10.06 17.25
C LEU A 405 25.15 -9.73 18.30
N MET A 406 24.46 -8.61 18.16
CA MET A 406 23.35 -8.26 19.05
C MET A 406 22.19 -9.28 18.97
N GLU A 407 21.88 -9.80 17.78
CA GLU A 407 20.84 -10.81 17.56
C GLU A 407 21.15 -12.13 18.30
N GLN A 408 22.42 -12.51 18.43
CA GLN A 408 22.82 -13.68 19.21
C GLN A 408 22.53 -13.52 20.71
N HIS A 409 22.45 -12.30 21.21
CA HIS A 409 22.20 -11.99 22.62
C HIS A 409 20.74 -11.64 22.90
N TRP A 410 20.05 -11.02 21.97
CA TRP A 410 18.70 -10.45 22.15
C TRP A 410 17.65 -11.11 21.26
N GLY A 411 18.04 -11.92 20.28
CA GLY A 411 17.12 -12.66 19.43
C GLY A 411 16.35 -13.71 20.25
N GLU A 412 15.03 -13.72 20.16
CA GLU A 412 14.14 -14.73 20.73
C GLU A 412 13.94 -15.92 19.79
#